data_ef8319216096e6536b6f2f21c572a1b7
#
_entry.id   ef8319216096e6536b6f2f21c572a1b7
#
_cell.length_a   1.000
_cell.length_b   1.000
_cell.length_c   1.000
_cell.angle_alpha   90.00
_cell.angle_beta   90.00
_cell.angle_gamma   90.00
#
_symmetry.space_group_name_H-M   'P 1'
#
loop_
_entity.id
_entity.type
_entity.pdbx_description
1 polymer ?
#
loop_
_entity_poly.entity_id
_entity_poly.type
_entity_poly.pdbx_seq_one_letter_code
_entity_poly.pdbx_strand_id
1 'polypeptide(L)'
;MKLTAACIQMRSGTEPAANLAAATALIREAAGKGARFIATPEMTNLLDIRPGMARPKVRAEASDESLPAFRALAVELGITLLIGSLAIALEDGTDDRFANRSFLIGPEGGIIARYDKIHMFDVEVGDGQNYRESRAYRPGETAVLAAAPFGKLGLTICYDVRFPHLHRALAKAGADILTIPAAFTKVTGEAHWHTLVRARAIETGCFVLAPAQAGKHEDGRETFGHSLIVSPWGEVLAEGSATERGVVMAELDLSEVAKARGRIPALGNEQVFSLKTFGV
;
A
#
# COMPACT_ATOMS: atom_id res chain seq x y z
N MET A 1 22.76 3.27 3.77
CA MET A 1 22.02 4.49 4.21
C MET A 1 20.93 4.06 5.15
N LYS A 2 20.79 4.71 6.31
CA LYS A 2 19.73 4.45 7.27
C LYS A 2 18.56 5.39 7.04
N LEU A 3 17.35 4.85 7.11
CA LEU A 3 16.09 5.55 6.89
C LEU A 3 15.08 5.15 7.98
N THR A 4 14.58 6.11 8.76
CA THR A 4 13.44 5.85 9.65
C THR A 4 12.15 5.92 8.84
N ALA A 5 11.46 4.79 8.74
CA ALA A 5 10.21 4.65 8.01
C ALA A 5 9.03 4.35 8.94
N ALA A 6 7.83 4.79 8.55
CA ALA A 6 6.60 4.55 9.29
C ALA A 6 5.47 4.05 8.41
N CYS A 7 4.74 3.07 8.89
CA CYS A 7 3.42 2.68 8.42
C CYS A 7 2.37 3.30 9.35
N ILE A 8 1.44 4.05 8.79
CA ILE A 8 0.28 4.56 9.51
C ILE A 8 -0.81 3.49 9.49
N GLN A 9 -1.26 3.07 10.67
CA GLN A 9 -2.41 2.19 10.81
C GLN A 9 -3.66 3.02 11.08
N MET A 10 -4.65 2.93 10.19
CA MET A 10 -5.87 3.74 10.26
C MET A 10 -7.11 2.88 10.50
N ARG A 11 -8.21 3.57 10.74
CA ARG A 11 -9.58 3.08 10.64
C ARG A 11 -10.37 4.14 9.91
N SER A 12 -10.23 4.17 8.57
CA SER A 12 -10.95 5.11 7.75
C SER A 12 -12.45 4.86 7.84
N GLY A 13 -13.20 5.94 8.01
CA GLY A 13 -14.65 5.94 8.03
C GLY A 13 -15.23 6.38 6.70
N THR A 14 -16.51 6.76 6.74
CA THR A 14 -17.27 7.17 5.56
C THR A 14 -17.19 8.67 5.26
N GLU A 15 -16.49 9.46 6.07
CA GLU A 15 -16.37 10.92 5.90
C GLU A 15 -14.93 11.35 5.58
N PRO A 16 -14.65 11.82 4.33
CA PRO A 16 -13.29 12.16 3.88
C PRO A 16 -12.58 13.17 4.77
N ALA A 17 -13.26 14.22 5.24
CA ALA A 17 -12.65 15.23 6.09
C ALA A 17 -12.18 14.67 7.44
N ALA A 18 -12.94 13.75 8.05
CA ALA A 18 -12.57 13.11 9.29
C ALA A 18 -11.36 12.18 9.09
N ASN A 19 -11.32 11.46 7.97
CA ASN A 19 -10.20 10.58 7.61
C ASN A 19 -8.93 11.38 7.34
N LEU A 20 -9.02 12.51 6.64
CA LEU A 20 -7.90 13.44 6.42
C LEU A 20 -7.33 13.94 7.74
N ALA A 21 -8.20 14.39 8.67
CA ALA A 21 -7.78 14.86 9.98
C ALA A 21 -7.06 13.78 10.78
N ALA A 22 -7.60 12.54 10.79
CA ALA A 22 -7.01 11.40 11.47
C ALA A 22 -5.65 11.01 10.86
N ALA A 23 -5.56 10.94 9.53
CA ALA A 23 -4.30 10.65 8.84
C ALA A 23 -3.24 11.71 9.14
N THR A 24 -3.61 13.00 9.06
CA THR A 24 -2.72 14.13 9.34
C THR A 24 -2.15 14.06 10.76
N ALA A 25 -2.97 13.76 11.76
CA ALA A 25 -2.51 13.64 13.15
C ALA A 25 -1.46 12.53 13.30
N LEU A 26 -1.71 11.34 12.74
CA LEU A 26 -0.78 10.21 12.80
C LEU A 26 0.51 10.45 11.98
N ILE A 27 0.41 11.11 10.83
CA ILE A 27 1.58 11.49 10.02
C ILE A 27 2.47 12.47 10.82
N ARG A 28 1.87 13.48 11.48
CA ARG A 28 2.59 14.42 12.36
C ARG A 28 3.28 13.70 13.52
N GLU A 29 2.59 12.75 14.14
CA GLU A 29 3.15 11.92 15.21
C GLU A 29 4.38 11.14 14.72
N ALA A 30 4.27 10.48 13.57
CA ALA A 30 5.37 9.72 12.98
C ALA A 30 6.58 10.60 12.63
N ALA A 31 6.34 11.75 12.00
CA ALA A 31 7.37 12.71 11.65
C ALA A 31 8.05 13.29 12.90
N GLY A 32 7.27 13.62 13.95
CA GLY A 32 7.78 14.09 15.23
C GLY A 32 8.66 13.04 15.95
N LYS A 33 8.43 11.75 15.70
CA LYS A 33 9.26 10.64 16.16
C LYS A 33 10.47 10.35 15.25
N GLY A 34 10.69 11.16 14.21
CA GLY A 34 11.86 11.09 13.34
C GLY A 34 11.66 10.32 12.04
N ALA A 35 10.46 9.88 11.70
CA ALA A 35 10.20 9.26 10.40
C ALA A 35 10.46 10.25 9.24
N ARG A 36 11.12 9.78 8.18
CA ARG A 36 11.38 10.53 6.95
C ARG A 36 10.69 9.94 5.73
N PHE A 37 10.28 8.68 5.81
CA PHE A 37 9.37 8.06 4.87
C PHE A 37 8.15 7.54 5.62
N ILE A 38 6.97 8.03 5.26
CA ILE A 38 5.71 7.68 5.92
C ILE A 38 4.72 7.17 4.86
N ALA A 39 4.08 6.04 5.14
CA ALA A 39 3.09 5.45 4.25
C ALA A 39 1.75 5.28 4.98
N THR A 40 0.66 5.73 4.36
CA THR A 40 -0.72 5.51 4.82
C THR A 40 -1.32 4.25 4.17
N PRO A 41 -2.42 3.67 4.70
CA PRO A 41 -3.02 2.47 4.14
C PRO A 41 -3.82 2.72 2.86
N GLU A 42 -4.33 1.65 2.26
CA GLU A 42 -5.35 1.71 1.20
C GLU A 42 -6.60 2.43 1.68
N MET A 43 -7.27 3.20 0.79
CA MET A 43 -8.49 3.94 1.09
C MET A 43 -8.33 4.93 2.25
N THR A 44 -7.26 5.70 2.22
CA THR A 44 -6.96 6.71 3.25
C THR A 44 -8.08 7.76 3.36
N ASN A 45 -8.65 8.21 2.22
CA ASN A 45 -9.67 9.26 2.22
C ASN A 45 -11.09 8.74 2.48
N LEU A 46 -11.43 7.51 2.09
CA LEU A 46 -12.81 7.03 2.14
C LEU A 46 -12.85 5.50 2.15
N LEU A 47 -13.52 4.90 3.13
CA LEU A 47 -13.82 3.50 3.15
C LEU A 47 -15.33 3.32 3.34
N ASP A 48 -16.05 3.04 2.24
CA ASP A 48 -17.50 2.85 2.22
C ASP A 48 -17.87 1.85 1.11
N ILE A 49 -18.15 0.60 1.49
CA ILE A 49 -18.53 -0.47 0.56
C ILE A 49 -20.02 -0.51 0.27
N ARG A 50 -20.82 0.31 0.94
CA ARG A 50 -22.28 0.33 0.75
C ARG A 50 -22.59 0.86 -0.65
N PRO A 51 -23.47 0.16 -1.41
CA PRO A 51 -23.75 0.53 -2.79
C PRO A 51 -24.17 1.99 -2.97
N GLY A 52 -23.50 2.72 -3.86
CA GLY A 52 -23.80 4.10 -4.20
C GLY A 52 -23.37 5.16 -3.17
N MET A 53 -23.01 4.79 -1.94
CA MET A 53 -22.71 5.75 -0.86
C MET A 53 -21.37 6.47 -1.02
N ALA A 54 -20.39 5.85 -1.68
CA ALA A 54 -19.10 6.48 -1.96
C ALA A 54 -19.18 7.55 -3.06
N ARG A 55 -20.02 7.33 -4.09
CA ARG A 55 -20.07 8.17 -5.30
C ARG A 55 -20.22 9.67 -5.04
N PRO A 56 -21.13 10.18 -4.18
CA PRO A 56 -21.25 11.62 -3.93
C PRO A 56 -20.05 12.24 -3.19
N LYS A 57 -19.15 11.41 -2.62
CA LYS A 57 -18.02 11.83 -1.80
C LYS A 57 -16.68 11.76 -2.55
N VAL A 58 -16.59 10.91 -3.58
CA VAL A 58 -15.38 10.76 -4.39
C VAL A 58 -15.24 11.95 -5.34
N ARG A 59 -14.05 12.49 -5.46
CA ARG A 59 -13.71 13.63 -6.32
C ARG A 59 -12.65 13.24 -7.34
N ALA A 60 -12.58 13.99 -8.43
CA ALA A 60 -11.47 13.91 -9.35
C ALA A 60 -10.18 14.43 -8.69
N GLU A 61 -9.03 14.02 -9.20
CA GLU A 61 -7.74 14.40 -8.64
C GLU A 61 -7.57 15.92 -8.51
N ALA A 62 -8.05 16.67 -9.50
CA ALA A 62 -7.96 18.13 -9.52
C ALA A 62 -8.83 18.82 -8.45
N SER A 63 -9.88 18.16 -7.97
CA SER A 63 -10.86 18.69 -7.01
C SER A 63 -10.88 17.93 -5.67
N ASP A 64 -10.00 16.93 -5.48
CA ASP A 64 -9.84 16.22 -4.21
C ASP A 64 -9.16 17.14 -3.17
N GLU A 65 -9.81 17.31 -2.03
CA GLU A 65 -9.31 18.19 -0.96
C GLU A 65 -8.18 17.54 -0.15
N SER A 66 -8.09 16.22 -0.13
CA SER A 66 -7.09 15.50 0.66
C SER A 66 -5.70 15.61 0.03
N LEU A 67 -5.61 15.53 -1.30
CA LEU A 67 -4.32 15.51 -1.99
C LEU A 67 -3.52 16.81 -1.79
N PRO A 68 -4.06 18.04 -1.98
CA PRO A 68 -3.32 19.27 -1.70
C PRO A 68 -2.95 19.40 -0.21
N ALA A 69 -3.80 18.93 0.71
CA ALA A 69 -3.50 18.93 2.14
C ALA A 69 -2.30 18.01 2.48
N PHE A 70 -2.24 16.81 1.91
CA PHE A 70 -1.10 15.90 2.09
C PHE A 70 0.18 16.45 1.44
N ARG A 71 0.09 17.12 0.30
CA ARG A 71 1.24 17.78 -0.33
C ARG A 71 1.80 18.91 0.55
N ALA A 72 0.94 19.73 1.12
CA ALA A 72 1.33 20.79 2.07
C ALA A 72 1.96 20.19 3.33
N LEU A 73 1.40 19.09 3.84
CA LEU A 73 1.92 18.38 5.01
C LEU A 73 3.33 17.79 4.75
N ALA A 74 3.56 17.22 3.56
CA ALA A 74 4.88 16.72 3.18
C ALA A 74 5.94 17.82 3.17
N VAL A 75 5.61 19.01 2.65
CA VAL A 75 6.48 20.21 2.68
C VAL A 75 6.75 20.66 4.10
N GLU A 76 5.69 20.83 4.89
CA GLU A 76 5.79 21.31 6.28
C GLU A 76 6.71 20.42 7.13
N LEU A 77 6.61 19.10 6.96
CA LEU A 77 7.35 18.12 7.76
C LEU A 77 8.68 17.70 7.12
N GLY A 78 8.96 18.11 5.88
CA GLY A 78 10.16 17.72 5.14
C GLY A 78 10.28 16.21 4.94
N ILE A 79 9.18 15.53 4.63
CA ILE A 79 9.09 14.06 4.52
C ILE A 79 8.73 13.60 3.10
N THR A 80 9.14 12.39 2.75
CA THR A 80 8.53 11.66 1.64
C THR A 80 7.28 10.96 2.15
N LEU A 81 6.14 11.18 1.51
CA LEU A 81 4.84 10.66 1.93
C LEU A 81 4.23 9.80 0.83
N LEU A 82 3.97 8.52 1.14
CA LEU A 82 3.13 7.67 0.31
C LEU A 82 1.70 7.70 0.86
N ILE A 83 0.78 8.29 0.10
CA ILE A 83 -0.64 8.04 0.32
C ILE A 83 -0.95 6.70 -0.29
N GLY A 84 -1.23 5.71 0.55
CA GLY A 84 -1.37 4.31 0.19
C GLY A 84 -2.45 4.09 -0.87
N SER A 85 -3.63 4.70 -0.71
CA SER A 85 -4.46 5.11 -1.84
C SER A 85 -5.56 6.09 -1.43
N LEU A 86 -6.09 6.76 -2.46
CA LEU A 86 -7.34 7.52 -2.43
C LEU A 86 -8.31 6.92 -3.45
N ALA A 87 -9.61 6.99 -3.15
CA ALA A 87 -10.65 6.80 -4.15
C ALA A 87 -10.72 8.10 -4.99
N ILE A 88 -10.46 8.00 -6.29
CA ILE A 88 -10.39 9.14 -7.22
C ILE A 88 -11.37 8.91 -8.38
N ALA A 89 -12.21 9.91 -8.67
CA ALA A 89 -13.06 9.87 -9.85
C ALA A 89 -12.22 10.07 -11.12
N LEU A 90 -12.52 9.26 -12.14
CA LEU A 90 -11.87 9.38 -13.44
C LEU A 90 -12.64 10.37 -14.31
N GLU A 91 -11.93 11.26 -15.00
CA GLU A 91 -12.50 12.31 -15.86
C GLU A 91 -12.18 12.08 -17.36
N ASP A 92 -11.72 10.88 -17.70
CA ASP A 92 -11.36 10.55 -19.09
C ASP A 92 -12.56 10.18 -19.97
N GLY A 93 -13.77 10.16 -19.40
CA GLY A 93 -15.02 9.89 -20.12
C GLY A 93 -15.17 8.44 -20.61
N THR A 94 -14.30 7.53 -20.22
CA THR A 94 -14.33 6.14 -20.67
C THR A 94 -15.31 5.28 -19.88
N ASP A 95 -15.41 5.50 -18.58
CA ASP A 95 -16.42 4.86 -17.73
C ASP A 95 -16.63 5.65 -16.42
N ASP A 96 -17.66 5.27 -15.66
CA ASP A 96 -18.04 5.92 -14.41
C ASP A 96 -17.32 5.37 -13.17
N ARG A 97 -16.38 4.45 -13.33
CA ARG A 97 -15.64 3.86 -12.21
C ARG A 97 -14.59 4.82 -11.67
N PHE A 98 -14.14 4.53 -10.45
CA PHE A 98 -13.08 5.24 -9.79
C PHE A 98 -11.72 4.59 -10.05
N ALA A 99 -10.63 5.30 -9.73
CA ALA A 99 -9.32 4.72 -9.51
C ALA A 99 -9.08 4.50 -8.01
N ASN A 100 -8.49 3.36 -7.67
CA ASN A 100 -7.86 3.10 -6.38
C ASN A 100 -6.39 3.50 -6.55
N ARG A 101 -6.06 4.78 -6.26
CA ARG A 101 -4.80 5.44 -6.69
C ARG A 101 -3.90 5.79 -5.53
N SER A 102 -2.66 5.28 -5.56
CA SER A 102 -1.56 5.71 -4.70
C SER A 102 -0.92 6.99 -5.23
N PHE A 103 -0.40 7.82 -4.30
CA PHE A 103 0.40 9.00 -4.61
C PHE A 103 1.70 8.98 -3.80
N LEU A 104 2.84 8.98 -4.46
CA LEU A 104 4.13 9.24 -3.82
C LEU A 104 4.44 10.73 -3.92
N ILE A 105 4.58 11.39 -2.78
CA ILE A 105 4.79 12.83 -2.65
C ILE A 105 6.18 13.07 -2.07
N GLY A 106 6.97 13.91 -2.71
CA GLY A 106 8.29 14.33 -2.25
C GLY A 106 8.24 15.38 -1.13
N PRO A 107 9.36 15.62 -0.45
CA PRO A 107 9.43 16.59 0.63
C PRO A 107 9.20 18.05 0.17
N GLU A 108 9.27 18.32 -1.14
CA GLU A 108 8.91 19.61 -1.74
C GLU A 108 7.42 19.68 -2.13
N GLY A 109 6.59 18.69 -1.77
CA GLY A 109 5.17 18.61 -2.10
C GLY A 109 4.85 18.24 -3.55
N GLY A 110 5.88 17.95 -4.37
CA GLY A 110 5.70 17.44 -5.73
C GLY A 110 5.22 15.99 -5.72
N ILE A 111 4.32 15.64 -6.63
CA ILE A 111 3.92 14.24 -6.84
C ILE A 111 4.99 13.58 -7.71
N ILE A 112 5.74 12.65 -7.11
CA ILE A 112 6.81 11.88 -7.77
C ILE A 112 6.19 10.80 -8.67
N ALA A 113 5.17 10.10 -8.18
CA ALA A 113 4.53 9.02 -8.90
C ALA A 113 3.07 8.84 -8.50
N ARG A 114 2.29 8.24 -9.42
CA ARG A 114 0.94 7.73 -9.23
C ARG A 114 0.92 6.25 -9.60
N TYR A 115 0.14 5.46 -8.87
CA TYR A 115 -0.09 4.06 -9.19
C TYR A 115 -1.56 3.73 -9.01
N ASP A 116 -2.20 3.21 -10.04
CA ASP A 116 -3.55 2.68 -9.98
C ASP A 116 -3.48 1.18 -9.73
N LYS A 117 -4.20 0.69 -8.73
CA LYS A 117 -4.26 -0.73 -8.38
C LYS A 117 -4.56 -1.58 -9.61
N ILE A 118 -3.72 -2.59 -9.86
CA ILE A 118 -3.86 -3.46 -11.04
C ILE A 118 -4.88 -4.56 -10.79
N HIS A 119 -4.80 -5.24 -9.64
CA HIS A 119 -5.62 -6.43 -9.38
C HIS A 119 -6.81 -6.09 -8.49
N MET A 120 -8.02 -6.21 -9.04
CA MET A 120 -9.27 -5.94 -8.33
C MET A 120 -9.68 -7.11 -7.45
N PHE A 121 -10.16 -6.81 -6.24
CA PHE A 121 -10.57 -7.79 -5.24
C PHE A 121 -12.01 -8.28 -5.53
N ASP A 122 -12.13 -9.18 -6.51
CA ASP A 122 -13.39 -9.84 -6.87
C ASP A 122 -13.36 -11.28 -6.35
N VAL A 123 -13.85 -11.47 -5.11
CA VAL A 123 -13.70 -12.74 -4.39
C VAL A 123 -14.91 -13.05 -3.51
N GLU A 124 -15.01 -14.32 -3.12
CA GLU A 124 -15.91 -14.84 -2.09
C GLU A 124 -15.05 -15.53 -1.03
N VAL A 125 -14.99 -14.95 0.17
CA VAL A 125 -14.05 -15.41 1.21
C VAL A 125 -14.75 -16.13 2.38
N GLY A 126 -16.05 -16.37 2.26
CA GLY A 126 -16.81 -17.11 3.27
C GLY A 126 -17.20 -16.31 4.51
N ASP A 127 -17.06 -14.98 4.51
CA ASP A 127 -17.45 -14.06 5.58
C ASP A 127 -18.90 -13.52 5.42
N GLY A 128 -19.65 -14.07 4.48
CA GLY A 128 -21.00 -13.63 4.15
C GLY A 128 -21.07 -12.38 3.27
N GLN A 129 -19.92 -11.83 2.87
CA GLN A 129 -19.83 -10.69 1.96
C GLN A 129 -19.39 -11.14 0.55
N ASN A 130 -19.88 -10.43 -0.45
CA ASN A 130 -19.50 -10.62 -1.84
C ASN A 130 -18.73 -9.41 -2.32
N TYR A 131 -17.44 -9.58 -2.49
CA TYR A 131 -16.55 -8.53 -2.95
C TYR A 131 -16.49 -8.49 -4.46
N ARG A 132 -16.77 -7.34 -5.05
CA ARG A 132 -16.72 -7.07 -6.50
C ARG A 132 -16.15 -5.67 -6.72
N GLU A 133 -14.86 -5.52 -6.41
CA GLU A 133 -14.16 -4.22 -6.49
C GLU A 133 -14.19 -3.66 -7.90
N SER A 134 -14.08 -4.52 -8.93
CA SER A 134 -14.10 -4.12 -10.35
C SER A 134 -15.38 -3.43 -10.79
N ARG A 135 -16.49 -3.56 -10.04
CA ARG A 135 -17.73 -2.82 -10.32
C ARG A 135 -17.62 -1.33 -10.02
N ALA A 136 -16.81 -0.97 -9.02
CA ALA A 136 -16.63 0.41 -8.57
C ALA A 136 -15.31 1.03 -9.02
N TYR A 137 -14.28 0.21 -9.18
CA TYR A 137 -12.93 0.66 -9.51
C TYR A 137 -12.43 0.06 -10.81
N ARG A 138 -11.81 0.90 -11.64
CA ARG A 138 -11.13 0.49 -12.86
C ARG A 138 -9.74 -0.02 -12.53
N PRO A 139 -9.32 -1.21 -13.04
CA PRO A 139 -7.97 -1.68 -12.86
C PRO A 139 -6.95 -0.77 -13.57
N GLY A 140 -5.80 -0.57 -12.94
CA GLY A 140 -4.63 -0.01 -13.59
C GLY A 140 -3.97 -1.03 -14.53
N GLU A 141 -3.10 -0.54 -15.42
CA GLU A 141 -2.42 -1.37 -16.42
C GLU A 141 -0.89 -1.29 -16.33
N THR A 142 -0.37 -0.43 -15.44
CA THR A 142 1.06 -0.09 -15.40
C THR A 142 1.66 -0.36 -14.03
N ALA A 143 2.71 -1.20 -13.99
CA ALA A 143 3.56 -1.34 -12.81
C ALA A 143 4.44 -0.08 -12.66
N VAL A 144 4.59 0.42 -11.43
CA VAL A 144 5.29 1.68 -11.15
C VAL A 144 6.46 1.46 -10.21
N LEU A 145 7.66 1.80 -10.69
CA LEU A 145 8.88 1.96 -9.90
C LEU A 145 9.21 3.44 -9.82
N ALA A 146 9.25 3.99 -8.62
CA ALA A 146 9.50 5.40 -8.39
C ALA A 146 10.85 5.63 -7.68
N ALA A 147 11.59 6.66 -8.09
CA ALA A 147 12.80 7.11 -7.41
C ALA A 147 12.43 8.11 -6.31
N ALA A 148 12.82 7.81 -5.07
CA ALA A 148 12.74 8.72 -3.93
C ALA A 148 14.14 9.13 -3.48
N PRO A 149 14.30 10.14 -2.62
CA PRO A 149 15.61 10.61 -2.16
C PRO A 149 16.51 9.55 -1.51
N PHE A 150 15.92 8.46 -1.03
CA PHE A 150 16.58 7.39 -0.29
C PHE A 150 16.70 6.06 -1.06
N GLY A 151 16.07 5.90 -2.21
CA GLY A 151 16.08 4.65 -2.98
C GLY A 151 14.87 4.50 -3.89
N LYS A 152 14.69 3.32 -4.47
CA LYS A 152 13.60 3.04 -5.41
C LYS A 152 12.47 2.28 -4.73
N LEU A 153 11.24 2.75 -4.95
CA LEU A 153 10.02 2.15 -4.41
C LEU A 153 9.22 1.47 -5.52
N GLY A 154 8.88 0.21 -5.31
CA GLY A 154 7.87 -0.49 -6.10
C GLY A 154 6.50 -0.29 -5.46
N LEU A 155 5.57 0.32 -6.22
CA LEU A 155 4.23 0.63 -5.72
C LEU A 155 3.27 -0.51 -6.03
N THR A 156 2.54 -0.97 -5.02
CA THR A 156 1.44 -1.94 -5.14
C THR A 156 0.34 -1.59 -4.14
N ILE A 157 -0.85 -2.17 -4.28
CA ILE A 157 -1.96 -1.95 -3.34
C ILE A 157 -2.63 -3.30 -3.01
N CYS A 158 -2.66 -3.67 -1.73
CA CYS A 158 -3.51 -4.67 -1.11
C CYS A 158 -3.54 -6.03 -1.85
N TYR A 159 -4.56 -6.28 -2.67
CA TYR A 159 -4.75 -7.54 -3.39
C TYR A 159 -3.58 -7.88 -4.33
N ASP A 160 -2.83 -6.86 -4.79
CA ASP A 160 -1.61 -7.05 -5.58
C ASP A 160 -0.60 -7.98 -4.87
N VAL A 161 -0.62 -8.04 -3.53
CA VAL A 161 0.25 -8.94 -2.75
C VAL A 161 0.15 -10.41 -3.17
N ARG A 162 -0.97 -10.83 -3.75
CA ARG A 162 -1.17 -12.21 -4.20
C ARG A 162 -0.54 -12.53 -5.55
N PHE A 163 0.02 -11.54 -6.23
CA PHE A 163 0.56 -11.64 -7.59
C PHE A 163 2.08 -11.48 -7.59
N PRO A 164 2.84 -12.59 -7.38
CA PRO A 164 4.30 -12.54 -7.22
C PRO A 164 5.03 -11.96 -8.43
N HIS A 165 4.51 -12.15 -9.64
CA HIS A 165 5.14 -11.65 -10.87
C HIS A 165 5.25 -10.12 -10.90
N LEU A 166 4.26 -9.37 -10.34
CA LEU A 166 4.32 -7.91 -10.23
C LEU A 166 5.48 -7.49 -9.31
N HIS A 167 5.56 -8.07 -8.12
CA HIS A 167 6.61 -7.75 -7.15
C HIS A 167 7.99 -8.14 -7.67
N ARG A 168 8.09 -9.29 -8.35
CA ARG A 168 9.33 -9.75 -8.98
C ARG A 168 9.77 -8.79 -10.10
N ALA A 169 8.85 -8.31 -10.94
CA ALA A 169 9.16 -7.33 -11.99
C ALA A 169 9.72 -6.03 -11.40
N LEU A 170 9.08 -5.50 -10.34
CA LEU A 170 9.54 -4.30 -9.62
C LEU A 170 10.94 -4.51 -9.01
N ALA A 171 11.18 -5.66 -8.38
CA ALA A 171 12.48 -5.99 -7.81
C ALA A 171 13.58 -6.12 -8.87
N LYS A 172 13.30 -6.78 -10.02
CA LYS A 172 14.22 -6.87 -11.17
C LYS A 172 14.51 -5.50 -11.79
N ALA A 173 13.57 -4.56 -11.74
CA ALA A 173 13.78 -3.18 -12.15
C ALA A 173 14.55 -2.35 -11.12
N GLY A 174 14.87 -2.94 -9.95
CA GLY A 174 15.76 -2.36 -8.94
C GLY A 174 15.05 -1.70 -7.75
N ALA A 175 13.83 -2.12 -7.40
CA ALA A 175 13.18 -1.68 -6.17
C ALA A 175 14.01 -2.07 -4.94
N ASP A 176 14.18 -1.14 -4.01
CA ASP A 176 14.77 -1.38 -2.69
C ASP A 176 13.69 -1.65 -1.65
N ILE A 177 12.56 -0.99 -1.82
CA ILE A 177 11.39 -1.07 -0.95
C ILE A 177 10.15 -1.38 -1.81
N LEU A 178 9.33 -2.33 -1.37
CA LEU A 178 8.00 -2.57 -1.90
C LEU A 178 6.97 -2.03 -0.92
N THR A 179 5.94 -1.38 -1.42
CA THR A 179 4.84 -0.86 -0.59
C THR A 179 3.56 -1.62 -0.87
N ILE A 180 2.86 -2.05 0.19
CA ILE A 180 1.62 -2.84 0.13
C ILE A 180 0.58 -2.22 1.08
N PRO A 181 0.15 -0.97 0.83
CA PRO A 181 -0.95 -0.39 1.60
C PRO A 181 -2.22 -1.23 1.40
N ALA A 182 -2.96 -1.49 2.49
CA ALA A 182 -4.04 -2.47 2.45
C ALA A 182 -5.25 -2.10 3.32
N ALA A 183 -6.43 -2.57 2.87
CA ALA A 183 -7.65 -2.74 3.65
C ALA A 183 -8.03 -4.23 3.63
N PHE A 184 -7.16 -5.08 4.14
CA PHE A 184 -7.24 -6.54 4.06
C PHE A 184 -8.37 -7.06 4.93
N THR A 185 -9.22 -7.96 4.39
CA THR A 185 -10.33 -8.53 5.16
C THR A 185 -9.80 -9.35 6.34
N LYS A 186 -10.51 -9.37 7.45
CA LYS A 186 -10.10 -10.09 8.66
C LYS A 186 -9.86 -11.57 8.37
N VAL A 187 -10.81 -12.26 7.73
CA VAL A 187 -10.74 -13.70 7.45
C VAL A 187 -9.49 -14.07 6.64
N THR A 188 -9.24 -13.36 5.53
CA THR A 188 -8.05 -13.64 4.73
C THR A 188 -6.77 -13.10 5.36
N GLY A 189 -6.87 -12.09 6.19
CA GLY A 189 -5.76 -11.53 6.94
C GLY A 189 -5.18 -12.52 7.94
N GLU A 190 -6.04 -13.10 8.77
CA GLU A 190 -5.68 -14.14 9.74
C GLU A 190 -4.93 -15.32 9.08
N ALA A 191 -5.40 -15.74 7.90
CA ALA A 191 -4.82 -16.88 7.20
C ALA A 191 -3.56 -16.55 6.38
N HIS A 192 -3.46 -15.35 5.79
CA HIS A 192 -2.51 -15.12 4.69
C HIS A 192 -1.59 -13.92 4.86
N TRP A 193 -1.99 -12.86 5.60
CA TRP A 193 -1.32 -11.55 5.56
C TRP A 193 0.18 -11.61 5.86
N HIS A 194 0.55 -12.13 7.02
CA HIS A 194 1.95 -12.22 7.42
C HIS A 194 2.78 -13.08 6.47
N THR A 195 2.22 -14.22 6.05
CA THR A 195 2.89 -15.14 5.12
C THR A 195 3.17 -14.47 3.78
N LEU A 196 2.16 -13.80 3.19
CA LEU A 196 2.31 -13.16 1.89
C LEU A 196 3.27 -11.98 1.93
N VAL A 197 3.13 -11.08 2.92
CA VAL A 197 4.00 -9.90 3.04
C VAL A 197 5.46 -10.31 3.22
N ARG A 198 5.71 -11.30 4.09
CA ARG A 198 7.06 -11.85 4.30
C ARG A 198 7.60 -12.57 3.05
N ALA A 199 6.74 -13.32 2.34
CA ALA A 199 7.13 -13.97 1.09
C ALA A 199 7.59 -12.94 0.05
N ARG A 200 6.87 -11.80 -0.10
CA ARG A 200 7.28 -10.72 -1.00
C ARG A 200 8.64 -10.16 -0.64
N ALA A 201 8.94 -9.95 0.64
CA ALA A 201 10.26 -9.50 1.09
C ALA A 201 11.36 -10.52 0.75
N ILE A 202 11.14 -11.79 1.08
CA ILE A 202 12.14 -12.87 0.92
C ILE A 202 12.46 -13.11 -0.56
N GLU A 203 11.45 -13.29 -1.41
CA GLU A 203 11.65 -13.64 -2.82
C GLU A 203 12.25 -12.51 -3.66
N THR A 204 12.11 -11.27 -3.20
CA THR A 204 12.59 -10.06 -3.91
C THR A 204 13.85 -9.49 -3.30
N GLY A 205 14.16 -9.85 -2.06
CA GLY A 205 15.23 -9.23 -1.28
C GLY A 205 15.02 -7.73 -1.07
N CYS A 206 13.74 -7.28 -0.95
CA CYS A 206 13.36 -5.90 -0.68
C CYS A 206 12.89 -5.74 0.76
N PHE A 207 12.98 -4.53 1.30
CA PHE A 207 12.11 -4.16 2.42
C PHE A 207 10.67 -4.13 1.96
N VAL A 208 9.72 -4.43 2.86
CA VAL A 208 8.28 -4.26 2.61
C VAL A 208 7.69 -3.37 3.67
N LEU A 209 6.99 -2.32 3.25
CA LEU A 209 6.13 -1.47 4.07
C LEU A 209 4.67 -1.75 3.71
N ALA A 210 3.92 -2.28 4.66
CA ALA A 210 2.54 -2.70 4.47
C ALA A 210 1.60 -2.02 5.50
N PRO A 211 1.33 -0.70 5.33
CA PRO A 211 0.39 0.01 6.20
C PRO A 211 -1.03 -0.51 5.96
N ALA A 212 -1.80 -0.72 7.03
CA ALA A 212 -3.09 -1.38 6.96
C ALA A 212 -4.22 -0.61 7.67
N GLN A 213 -5.42 -0.78 7.16
CA GLN A 213 -6.66 -0.44 7.85
C GLN A 213 -6.95 -1.49 8.93
N ALA A 214 -7.47 -1.08 10.11
CA ALA A 214 -7.60 -1.94 11.27
C ALA A 214 -8.98 -1.85 11.94
N GLY A 215 -9.50 -3.01 12.35
CA GLY A 215 -10.71 -3.14 13.15
C GLY A 215 -12.00 -2.97 12.37
N LYS A 216 -13.09 -2.62 13.09
CA LYS A 216 -14.44 -2.50 12.52
C LYS A 216 -14.70 -1.08 12.04
N HIS A 217 -15.08 -0.94 10.76
CA HIS A 217 -15.38 0.33 10.10
C HIS A 217 -16.86 0.70 10.19
N GLU A 218 -17.16 1.98 9.91
CA GLU A 218 -18.53 2.53 9.96
C GLU A 218 -19.49 1.90 8.95
N ASP A 219 -18.97 1.41 7.83
CA ASP A 219 -19.74 0.71 6.78
C ASP A 219 -20.05 -0.76 7.12
N GLY A 220 -19.57 -1.24 8.27
CA GLY A 220 -19.75 -2.60 8.76
C GLY A 220 -18.64 -3.58 8.37
N ARG A 221 -17.70 -3.19 7.50
CA ARG A 221 -16.52 -4.00 7.16
C ARG A 221 -15.61 -4.16 8.38
N GLU A 222 -14.93 -5.30 8.45
CA GLU A 222 -13.86 -5.54 9.41
C GLU A 222 -12.55 -5.84 8.68
N THR A 223 -11.48 -5.11 9.04
CA THR A 223 -10.14 -5.28 8.46
C THR A 223 -9.17 -5.82 9.48
N PHE A 224 -8.13 -6.50 8.99
CA PHE A 224 -7.23 -7.30 9.81
C PHE A 224 -6.26 -6.48 10.66
N GLY A 225 -5.91 -5.25 10.24
CA GLY A 225 -4.87 -4.48 10.91
C GLY A 225 -3.48 -5.02 10.61
N HIS A 226 -2.66 -5.14 11.66
CA HIS A 226 -1.31 -5.68 11.57
C HIS A 226 -0.48 -5.02 10.46
N SER A 227 -0.40 -3.67 10.48
CA SER A 227 0.56 -2.97 9.63
C SER A 227 1.95 -3.54 9.87
N LEU A 228 2.69 -3.85 8.79
CA LEU A 228 3.98 -4.53 8.89
C LEU A 228 5.09 -3.72 8.24
N ILE A 229 6.27 -3.77 8.87
CA ILE A 229 7.55 -3.42 8.24
C ILE A 229 8.43 -4.66 8.27
N VAL A 230 8.86 -5.16 7.10
CA VAL A 230 9.57 -6.42 6.94
C VAL A 230 10.93 -6.19 6.27
N SER A 231 11.97 -6.82 6.80
CA SER A 231 13.33 -6.75 6.25
C SER A 231 13.47 -7.58 4.96
N PRO A 232 14.51 -7.35 4.14
CA PRO A 232 14.80 -8.17 2.95
C PRO A 232 15.02 -9.66 3.26
N TRP A 233 15.27 -10.00 4.53
CA TRP A 233 15.43 -11.38 4.99
C TRP A 233 14.12 -12.02 5.49
N GLY A 234 12.99 -11.27 5.45
CA GLY A 234 11.69 -11.73 5.89
C GLY A 234 11.44 -11.60 7.39
N GLU A 235 12.29 -10.88 8.11
CA GLU A 235 12.12 -10.58 9.52
C GLU A 235 11.11 -9.44 9.69
N VAL A 236 10.13 -9.59 10.58
CA VAL A 236 9.19 -8.53 10.95
C VAL A 236 9.92 -7.56 11.90
N LEU A 237 10.24 -6.37 11.40
CA LEU A 237 10.94 -5.34 12.16
C LEU A 237 10.01 -4.56 13.08
N ALA A 238 8.76 -4.36 12.65
CA ALA A 238 7.72 -3.72 13.44
C ALA A 238 6.34 -4.17 12.96
N GLU A 239 5.40 -4.23 13.90
CA GLU A 239 4.03 -4.68 13.66
C GLU A 239 3.03 -3.82 14.43
N GLY A 240 1.90 -3.49 13.80
CA GLY A 240 0.75 -2.85 14.42
C GLY A 240 -0.20 -3.85 15.07
N SER A 241 -1.13 -3.35 15.87
CA SER A 241 -2.16 -4.18 16.48
C SER A 241 -3.23 -4.63 15.47
N ALA A 242 -4.08 -5.59 15.86
CA ALA A 242 -5.21 -6.02 15.05
C ALA A 242 -6.28 -4.91 14.87
N THR A 243 -6.45 -4.05 15.88
CA THR A 243 -7.63 -3.17 15.94
C THR A 243 -7.31 -1.70 16.18
N GLU A 244 -6.19 -1.37 16.83
CA GLU A 244 -5.92 0.01 17.22
C GLU A 244 -5.27 0.81 16.09
N ARG A 245 -5.66 2.08 15.96
CA ARG A 245 -4.97 3.06 15.11
C ARG A 245 -3.63 3.43 15.73
N GLY A 246 -2.63 3.74 14.91
CA GLY A 246 -1.34 4.16 15.44
C GLY A 246 -0.24 4.24 14.40
N VAL A 247 0.97 4.43 14.90
CA VAL A 247 2.19 4.55 14.12
C VAL A 247 3.08 3.34 14.37
N VAL A 248 3.45 2.65 13.30
CA VAL A 248 4.36 1.50 13.30
C VAL A 248 5.66 1.93 12.63
N MET A 249 6.79 1.87 13.33
CA MET A 249 8.05 2.45 12.86
C MET A 249 9.21 1.47 12.95
N ALA A 250 10.15 1.59 11.99
CA ALA A 250 11.43 0.90 12.03
C ALA A 250 12.54 1.74 11.37
N GLU A 251 13.77 1.50 11.77
CA GLU A 251 14.97 1.96 11.04
C GLU A 251 15.33 0.93 9.97
N LEU A 252 15.46 1.36 8.71
CA LEU A 252 15.82 0.55 7.57
C LEU A 252 17.27 0.85 7.18
N ASP A 253 18.17 -0.12 7.27
CA ASP A 253 19.47 -0.01 6.62
C ASP A 253 19.37 -0.55 5.19
N LEU A 254 19.28 0.34 4.21
CA LEU A 254 19.08 -0.05 2.81
C LEU A 254 20.24 -0.87 2.21
N SER A 255 21.40 -0.95 2.90
CA SER A 255 22.47 -1.88 2.49
C SER A 255 22.08 -3.35 2.65
N GLU A 256 21.08 -3.66 3.48
CA GLU A 256 20.58 -5.04 3.68
C GLU A 256 19.94 -5.61 2.41
N VAL A 257 19.43 -4.78 1.50
CA VAL A 257 18.91 -5.22 0.19
C VAL A 257 20.03 -5.90 -0.62
N ALA A 258 21.17 -5.22 -0.76
CA ALA A 258 22.31 -5.77 -1.49
C ALA A 258 22.87 -7.02 -0.79
N LYS A 259 22.91 -7.04 0.55
CA LYS A 259 23.37 -8.21 1.32
C LYS A 259 22.46 -9.42 1.14
N ALA A 260 21.13 -9.23 1.24
CA ALA A 260 20.16 -10.29 1.05
C ALA A 260 20.24 -10.89 -0.36
N ARG A 261 20.27 -10.04 -1.38
CA ARG A 261 20.40 -10.45 -2.79
C ARG A 261 21.74 -11.08 -3.11
N GLY A 262 22.82 -10.64 -2.46
CA GLY A 262 24.16 -11.24 -2.59
C GLY A 262 24.24 -12.65 -1.97
N ARG A 263 23.52 -12.88 -0.86
CA ARG A 263 23.45 -14.20 -0.21
C ARG A 263 22.56 -15.19 -0.99
N ILE A 264 21.43 -14.72 -1.50
CA ILE A 264 20.46 -15.53 -2.25
C ILE A 264 20.10 -14.77 -3.54
N PRO A 265 20.87 -14.92 -4.62
CA PRO A 265 20.67 -14.17 -5.87
C PRO A 265 19.51 -14.72 -6.72
N ALA A 266 18.35 -15.01 -6.09
CA ALA A 266 17.20 -15.66 -6.74
C ALA A 266 16.63 -14.88 -7.92
N LEU A 267 16.74 -13.54 -7.92
CA LEU A 267 16.31 -12.70 -9.04
C LEU A 267 17.15 -12.88 -10.30
N GLY A 268 18.46 -13.17 -10.13
CA GLY A 268 19.41 -13.40 -11.22
C GLY A 268 19.53 -14.86 -11.66
N ASN A 269 19.13 -15.81 -10.80
CA ASN A 269 19.27 -17.25 -11.07
C ASN A 269 18.03 -17.87 -11.76
N GLU A 270 17.14 -17.04 -12.26
CA GLU A 270 15.94 -17.50 -12.98
C GLU A 270 16.31 -18.26 -14.25
N GLN A 271 15.70 -19.43 -14.45
CA GLN A 271 15.88 -20.26 -15.62
C GLN A 271 14.59 -20.35 -16.44
N VAL A 272 14.74 -20.35 -17.76
CA VAL A 272 13.61 -20.64 -18.65
C VAL A 272 13.36 -22.15 -18.61
N PHE A 273 12.11 -22.55 -18.47
CA PHE A 273 11.70 -23.96 -18.47
C PHE A 273 10.48 -24.21 -19.35
N SER A 274 10.32 -25.44 -19.78
CA SER A 274 9.11 -25.90 -20.46
C SER A 274 8.26 -26.74 -19.50
N LEU A 275 6.93 -26.55 -19.53
CA LEU A 275 5.99 -27.40 -18.79
C LEU A 275 5.60 -28.62 -19.66
N LYS A 276 5.67 -29.83 -19.10
CA LYS A 276 5.12 -31.06 -19.69
C LYS A 276 4.09 -31.65 -18.74
N THR A 277 2.93 -31.99 -19.25
CA THR A 277 1.87 -32.70 -18.52
C THR A 277 1.84 -34.16 -18.96
N PHE A 278 1.65 -35.08 -18.01
CA PHE A 278 1.57 -36.50 -18.25
C PHE A 278 0.27 -37.04 -17.64
N GLY A 279 -0.43 -37.94 -18.35
CA GLY A 279 -1.56 -38.67 -17.79
C GLY A 279 -2.82 -37.86 -17.50
N VAL A 280 -3.16 -36.86 -18.34
CA VAL A 280 -4.44 -36.12 -18.29
C VAL A 280 -5.38 -36.68 -19.33
#